data_7a1470470df8704f14f08496b1652b55
#
_entry.id   7a1470470df8704f14f08496b1652b55
#
_cell.length_a   1.000
_cell.length_b   1.000
_cell.length_c   1.000
_cell.angle_alpha   90.00
_cell.angle_beta   90.00
_cell.angle_gamma   90.00
#
_symmetry.space_group_name_H-M   'P 1'
#
loop_
_entity.id
_entity.type
_entity.pdbx_description
1 polymer ?
#
loop_
_entity_poly.entity_id
_entity_poly.type
_entity_poly.pdbx_seq_one_letter_code
_entity_poly.pdbx_strand_id
1 'polypeptide(L)'
;MERDGGSLKNENINNSKQLLEATFADDAACAVGIYFWELGLKSYEEKEQIKVRFYDRKFSNANGITMKFQTLIDTPVIVGDIVYDSVSDEYWICTESFNIDTIHWQGRFTFCNWILRWQNKSGDILEYPCTDINATQYNSGEQSNKQFTVGSSQHMLTLPCDENTVGLSSPQRFFLDKNKESPTSFIITQNDSTSYNYGKKGLVKLTVMEYASNSKTDRIDLGICDYIDKSDIKSDNSDNSFISKSVIIYDTTVIKSGGDAQTFIGKFYDDKGNEIADISCKWSIICDFKDALEVSKSGNQITIGIDNDQYVDEDIKLVLSDEDGNYSSTLIVRIESLL
;
A
#
# COMPACT_ATOMS: atom_id res chain seq x y z
N MET A 1 -34.81 -29.10 45.05
CA MET A 1 -33.57 -29.04 44.22
C MET A 1 -33.74 -27.89 43.30
N GLU A 2 -33.30 -26.71 43.70
CA GLU A 2 -33.17 -25.55 42.79
C GLU A 2 -32.05 -25.86 41.81
N ARG A 3 -32.39 -25.94 40.54
CA ARG A 3 -31.39 -25.95 39.46
C ARG A 3 -30.78 -24.57 39.42
N ASP A 4 -29.49 -24.47 39.74
CA ASP A 4 -28.71 -23.30 39.43
C ASP A 4 -28.91 -22.99 37.95
N GLY A 5 -29.45 -21.81 37.64
CA GLY A 5 -30.04 -21.44 36.34
C GLY A 5 -29.10 -21.29 35.18
N GLY A 6 -28.24 -22.25 34.94
CA GLY A 6 -27.46 -22.39 33.71
C GLY A 6 -28.31 -23.03 32.61
N SER A 7 -28.40 -22.39 31.44
CA SER A 7 -28.99 -23.00 30.25
C SER A 7 -28.19 -24.27 29.91
N LEU A 8 -28.87 -25.40 29.59
CA LEU A 8 -28.25 -26.64 29.08
C LEU A 8 -27.23 -26.36 27.96
N LYS A 9 -27.48 -25.33 27.16
CA LYS A 9 -26.56 -24.87 26.13
C LYS A 9 -25.24 -24.39 26.74
N ASN A 10 -25.29 -23.58 27.81
CA ASN A 10 -24.07 -23.04 28.44
C ASN A 10 -23.27 -24.13 29.15
N GLU A 11 -23.94 -25.08 29.78
CA GLU A 11 -23.29 -26.26 30.38
C GLU A 11 -22.58 -27.11 29.33
N ASN A 12 -23.25 -27.37 28.19
CA ASN A 12 -22.64 -28.11 27.08
C ASN A 12 -21.44 -27.37 26.47
N ILE A 13 -21.52 -26.03 26.31
CA ILE A 13 -20.41 -25.21 25.83
C ILE A 13 -19.24 -25.31 26.82
N ASN A 14 -19.46 -25.15 28.10
CA ASN A 14 -18.43 -25.22 29.13
C ASN A 14 -17.77 -26.60 29.18
N ASN A 15 -18.56 -27.67 29.14
CA ASN A 15 -18.05 -29.05 29.11
C ASN A 15 -17.21 -29.28 27.83
N SER A 16 -17.64 -28.75 26.68
CA SER A 16 -16.91 -28.87 25.43
C SER A 16 -15.57 -28.10 25.46
N LYS A 17 -15.53 -26.94 26.10
CA LYS A 17 -14.28 -26.18 26.31
C LYS A 17 -13.30 -26.96 27.17
N GLN A 18 -13.74 -27.44 28.33
CA GLN A 18 -12.91 -28.21 29.26
C GLN A 18 -12.35 -29.49 28.60
N LEU A 19 -13.20 -30.21 27.86
CA LEU A 19 -12.76 -31.39 27.12
C LEU A 19 -11.72 -31.04 26.04
N LEU A 20 -11.93 -29.92 25.30
CA LEU A 20 -10.99 -29.47 24.29
C LEU A 20 -9.65 -29.08 24.92
N GLU A 21 -9.65 -28.28 26.00
CA GLU A 21 -8.46 -27.91 26.76
C GLU A 21 -7.66 -29.12 27.23
N ALA A 22 -8.36 -30.11 27.82
CA ALA A 22 -7.73 -31.36 28.27
C ALA A 22 -7.11 -32.15 27.11
N THR A 23 -7.80 -32.20 25.95
CA THR A 23 -7.29 -32.92 24.78
C THR A 23 -6.15 -32.18 24.09
N PHE A 24 -6.08 -30.82 24.17
CA PHE A 24 -4.96 -30.07 23.63
C PHE A 24 -3.64 -30.33 24.36
N ALA A 25 -3.69 -30.62 25.66
CA ALA A 25 -2.49 -30.88 26.46
C ALA A 25 -1.78 -32.19 26.05
N ASP A 26 -2.58 -33.20 25.66
CA ASP A 26 -2.08 -34.55 25.41
C ASP A 26 -2.03 -34.97 23.93
N ASP A 27 -2.46 -34.07 23.02
CA ASP A 27 -2.54 -34.38 21.60
C ASP A 27 -1.21 -34.22 20.91
N ALA A 28 -0.70 -35.30 20.33
CA ALA A 28 0.53 -35.28 19.51
C ALA A 28 0.42 -34.38 18.25
N ALA A 29 -0.79 -34.01 17.82
CA ALA A 29 -1.02 -33.07 16.72
C ALA A 29 -0.93 -31.61 17.16
N CYS A 30 -0.81 -31.30 18.45
CA CYS A 30 -0.53 -29.95 18.93
C CYS A 30 0.93 -29.61 18.64
N ALA A 31 1.12 -28.59 17.82
CA ALA A 31 2.44 -28.11 17.48
C ALA A 31 3.07 -27.40 18.68
N VAL A 32 4.37 -27.59 18.85
CA VAL A 32 5.21 -26.88 19.83
C VAL A 32 6.05 -25.85 19.10
N GLY A 33 6.45 -24.78 19.80
CA GLY A 33 7.32 -23.76 19.21
C GLY A 33 6.61 -22.83 18.21
N ILE A 34 5.30 -22.65 18.33
CA ILE A 34 4.52 -21.75 17.50
C ILE A 34 4.34 -20.41 18.18
N TYR A 35 4.63 -19.32 17.48
CA TYR A 35 4.58 -17.96 17.99
C TYR A 35 3.85 -17.05 16.99
N PHE A 36 3.18 -16.01 17.49
CA PHE A 36 2.76 -14.92 16.59
C PHE A 36 3.96 -14.15 16.08
N TRP A 37 4.00 -13.95 14.78
CA TRP A 37 4.98 -13.08 14.15
C TRP A 37 4.63 -11.60 14.39
N GLU A 38 5.64 -10.78 14.61
CA GLU A 38 5.54 -9.32 14.74
C GLU A 38 6.65 -8.67 13.94
N LEU A 39 6.36 -7.54 13.31
CA LEU A 39 7.35 -6.78 12.54
C LEU A 39 8.50 -6.33 13.45
N GLY A 40 9.73 -6.57 12.98
CA GLY A 40 10.94 -6.20 13.71
C GLY A 40 11.31 -7.11 14.89
N LEU A 41 10.55 -8.17 15.14
CA LEU A 41 10.86 -9.16 16.16
C LEU A 41 12.13 -9.95 15.76
N LYS A 42 13.17 -9.86 16.58
CA LYS A 42 14.46 -10.52 16.33
C LYS A 42 14.62 -11.87 17.03
N SER A 43 13.85 -12.11 18.09
CA SER A 43 13.90 -13.35 18.87
C SER A 43 12.51 -13.70 19.40
N TYR A 44 12.17 -14.99 19.39
CA TYR A 44 10.92 -15.52 19.93
C TYR A 44 11.10 -16.10 21.33
N GLU A 45 12.32 -16.09 21.91
CA GLU A 45 12.62 -16.70 23.22
C GLU A 45 11.83 -16.09 24.36
N GLU A 46 11.46 -14.81 24.26
CA GLU A 46 10.68 -14.08 25.27
C GLU A 46 9.18 -14.08 25.01
N LYS A 47 8.74 -14.71 23.91
CA LYS A 47 7.31 -14.75 23.53
C LYS A 47 6.63 -15.98 24.10
N GLU A 48 5.35 -15.82 24.44
CA GLU A 48 4.50 -16.94 24.81
C GLU A 48 4.16 -17.79 23.59
N GLN A 49 4.35 -19.11 23.72
CA GLN A 49 3.97 -20.05 22.68
C GLN A 49 2.46 -20.17 22.61
N ILE A 50 1.93 -20.18 21.40
CA ILE A 50 0.53 -20.46 21.18
C ILE A 50 0.30 -21.97 20.97
N LYS A 51 -0.76 -22.51 21.56
CA LYS A 51 -1.16 -23.89 21.36
C LYS A 51 -2.02 -24.00 20.11
N VAL A 52 -1.48 -24.62 19.08
CA VAL A 52 -2.15 -24.80 17.79
C VAL A 52 -2.14 -26.28 17.41
N ARG A 53 -3.29 -26.81 17.04
CA ARG A 53 -3.39 -28.12 16.42
C ARG A 53 -3.41 -27.93 14.91
N PHE A 54 -2.44 -28.54 14.20
CA PHE A 54 -2.37 -28.52 12.74
C PHE A 54 -2.87 -29.84 12.16
N TYR A 55 -3.62 -29.74 11.06
CA TYR A 55 -4.13 -30.90 10.35
C TYR A 55 -4.43 -30.56 8.88
N ASP A 56 -4.61 -31.61 8.06
CA ASP A 56 -5.04 -31.49 6.65
C ASP A 56 -4.13 -30.57 5.80
N ARG A 57 -2.79 -30.83 5.85
CA ARG A 57 -1.83 -30.14 5.00
C ARG A 57 -2.07 -30.52 3.53
N LYS A 58 -2.28 -29.53 2.66
CA LYS A 58 -2.56 -29.71 1.24
C LYS A 58 -1.73 -28.78 0.40
N PHE A 59 -1.42 -29.23 -0.82
CA PHE A 59 -0.81 -28.42 -1.86
C PHE A 59 -1.83 -28.19 -2.98
N SER A 60 -1.86 -26.94 -3.47
CA SER A 60 -2.66 -26.52 -4.61
C SER A 60 -1.87 -25.54 -5.45
N ASN A 61 -1.92 -25.67 -6.78
CA ASN A 61 -1.28 -24.72 -7.68
C ASN A 61 -1.82 -23.31 -7.56
N ALA A 62 -3.10 -23.17 -7.16
CA ALA A 62 -3.76 -21.87 -7.02
C ALA A 62 -3.49 -21.18 -5.68
N ASN A 63 -3.23 -21.94 -4.61
CA ASN A 63 -3.14 -21.40 -3.25
C ASN A 63 -1.82 -21.78 -2.53
N GLY A 64 -0.92 -22.50 -3.20
CA GLY A 64 0.30 -23.00 -2.57
C GLY A 64 0.03 -24.09 -1.54
N ILE A 65 0.84 -24.14 -0.48
CA ILE A 65 0.69 -25.10 0.61
C ILE A 65 -0.23 -24.48 1.64
N THR A 66 -1.28 -25.22 2.00
CA THR A 66 -2.25 -24.80 3.03
C THR A 66 -2.37 -25.86 4.13
N MET A 67 -2.72 -25.42 5.33
CA MET A 67 -2.87 -26.27 6.50
C MET A 67 -4.04 -25.75 7.34
N LYS A 68 -4.93 -26.63 7.76
CA LYS A 68 -5.98 -26.28 8.70
C LYS A 68 -5.45 -26.20 10.11
N PHE A 69 -6.03 -25.31 10.90
CA PHE A 69 -5.67 -25.16 12.30
C PHE A 69 -6.90 -25.16 13.21
N GLN A 70 -6.64 -25.44 14.48
CA GLN A 70 -7.56 -25.25 15.59
C GLN A 70 -6.78 -24.68 16.79
N THR A 71 -7.34 -23.65 17.43
CA THR A 71 -6.80 -23.07 18.67
C THR A 71 -7.89 -22.96 19.73
N LEU A 72 -7.49 -22.79 20.98
CA LEU A 72 -8.43 -22.58 22.09
C LEU A 72 -9.11 -21.20 21.93
N ILE A 73 -10.22 -21.01 22.64
CA ILE A 73 -11.03 -19.78 22.54
C ILE A 73 -10.29 -18.52 23.00
N ASP A 74 -9.39 -18.66 23.97
CA ASP A 74 -8.56 -17.60 24.55
C ASP A 74 -7.34 -17.25 23.69
N THR A 75 -7.07 -18.07 22.67
CA THR A 75 -6.00 -17.84 21.70
C THR A 75 -6.60 -17.57 20.30
N PRO A 76 -7.19 -16.39 20.09
CA PRO A 76 -7.79 -16.06 18.80
C PRO A 76 -6.71 -15.91 17.74
N VAL A 77 -6.88 -16.65 16.65
CA VAL A 77 -6.12 -16.46 15.41
C VAL A 77 -7.08 -15.91 14.38
N ILE A 78 -6.80 -14.72 13.87
CA ILE A 78 -7.68 -14.02 12.92
C ILE A 78 -7.03 -13.90 11.55
N VAL A 79 -7.83 -13.64 10.52
CA VAL A 79 -7.32 -13.46 9.15
C VAL A 79 -6.29 -12.32 9.12
N GLY A 80 -5.13 -12.59 8.52
CA GLY A 80 -4.00 -11.67 8.48
C GLY A 80 -2.96 -11.90 9.60
N ASP A 81 -3.25 -12.71 10.61
CA ASP A 81 -2.20 -13.11 11.56
C ASP A 81 -1.17 -14.00 10.86
N ILE A 82 0.09 -13.77 11.18
CA ILE A 82 1.18 -14.64 10.78
C ILE A 82 1.68 -15.37 12.02
N VAL A 83 1.90 -16.68 11.88
CA VAL A 83 2.56 -17.48 12.90
C VAL A 83 3.90 -17.98 12.40
N TYR A 84 4.86 -18.07 13.29
CA TYR A 84 6.17 -18.63 13.08
C TYR A 84 6.27 -19.99 13.78
N ASP A 85 6.64 -21.02 13.03
CA ASP A 85 6.99 -22.34 13.53
C ASP A 85 8.50 -22.44 13.70
N SER A 86 8.97 -22.38 14.95
CA SER A 86 10.40 -22.42 15.26
C SER A 86 11.04 -23.80 15.06
N VAL A 87 10.24 -24.85 14.96
CA VAL A 87 10.76 -26.22 14.73
C VAL A 87 11.11 -26.43 13.26
N SER A 88 10.25 -25.95 12.37
CA SER A 88 10.46 -26.07 10.91
C SER A 88 11.09 -24.84 10.29
N ASP A 89 11.23 -23.72 11.02
CA ASP A 89 11.66 -22.41 10.53
C ASP A 89 10.74 -21.91 9.39
N GLU A 90 9.44 -22.04 9.61
CA GLU A 90 8.42 -21.73 8.62
C GLU A 90 7.47 -20.63 9.12
N TYR A 91 7.05 -19.76 8.20
CA TYR A 91 6.01 -18.76 8.44
C TYR A 91 4.71 -19.15 7.76
N TRP A 92 3.59 -18.88 8.44
CA TRP A 92 2.25 -19.24 7.97
C TRP A 92 1.30 -18.07 8.18
N ILE A 93 0.63 -17.62 7.13
CA ILE A 93 -0.38 -16.54 7.20
C ILE A 93 -1.78 -17.11 7.30
N CYS A 94 -2.58 -16.60 8.22
CA CYS A 94 -3.98 -16.98 8.38
C CYS A 94 -4.84 -16.40 7.26
N THR A 95 -5.42 -17.25 6.44
CA THR A 95 -6.26 -16.86 5.30
C THR A 95 -7.75 -17.08 5.55
N GLU A 96 -8.11 -17.96 6.49
CA GLU A 96 -9.49 -18.21 6.90
C GLU A 96 -9.52 -18.40 8.41
N SER A 97 -10.49 -17.81 9.10
CA SER A 97 -10.69 -18.00 10.55
C SER A 97 -12.15 -17.87 10.93
N PHE A 98 -12.59 -18.79 11.76
CA PHE A 98 -13.97 -18.87 12.28
C PHE A 98 -13.94 -19.18 13.77
N ASN A 99 -14.77 -18.47 14.54
CA ASN A 99 -15.08 -18.83 15.91
C ASN A 99 -16.25 -19.81 15.92
N ILE A 100 -16.04 -21.01 16.43
CA ILE A 100 -17.07 -22.05 16.50
C ILE A 100 -17.74 -22.04 17.88
N ASP A 101 -18.97 -21.57 17.90
CA ASP A 101 -19.85 -21.56 19.07
C ASP A 101 -19.20 -21.08 20.38
N THR A 102 -18.26 -20.16 20.30
CA THR A 102 -17.46 -19.67 21.43
C THR A 102 -16.64 -20.77 22.15
N ILE A 103 -16.39 -21.91 21.51
CA ILE A 103 -15.63 -23.03 22.06
C ILE A 103 -14.17 -22.94 21.64
N HIS A 104 -13.93 -22.71 20.33
CA HIS A 104 -12.60 -22.67 19.76
C HIS A 104 -12.55 -21.84 18.48
N TRP A 105 -11.33 -21.49 18.03
CA TRP A 105 -11.07 -20.96 16.71
C TRP A 105 -10.59 -22.05 15.78
N GLN A 106 -11.02 -22.01 14.53
CA GLN A 106 -10.50 -22.86 13.48
C GLN A 106 -10.40 -22.10 12.18
N GLY A 107 -9.56 -22.58 11.28
CA GLY A 107 -9.39 -21.93 10.00
C GLY A 107 -8.30 -22.56 9.17
N ARG A 108 -7.68 -21.74 8.33
CA ARG A 108 -6.64 -22.17 7.41
C ARG A 108 -5.48 -21.20 7.42
N PHE A 109 -4.29 -21.76 7.49
CA PHE A 109 -3.03 -21.09 7.19
C PHE A 109 -2.58 -21.39 5.77
N THR A 110 -1.91 -20.44 5.15
CA THR A 110 -1.16 -20.61 3.91
C THR A 110 0.32 -20.37 4.19
N PHE A 111 1.16 -21.22 3.64
CA PHE A 111 2.62 -21.16 3.81
C PHE A 111 3.20 -19.90 3.18
N CYS A 112 3.98 -19.15 3.93
CA CYS A 112 4.73 -18.00 3.44
C CYS A 112 6.03 -18.50 2.82
N ASN A 113 6.08 -18.57 1.49
CA ASN A 113 7.22 -19.06 0.75
C ASN A 113 8.23 -17.99 0.37
N TRP A 114 7.96 -16.72 0.74
CA TRP A 114 8.83 -15.58 0.48
C TRP A 114 8.85 -14.61 1.65
N ILE A 115 9.99 -13.89 1.80
CA ILE A 115 10.11 -12.71 2.68
C ILE A 115 10.22 -11.50 1.77
N LEU A 116 9.16 -10.69 1.71
CA LEU A 116 9.13 -9.47 0.93
C LEU A 116 9.90 -8.37 1.66
N ARG A 117 10.77 -7.67 0.94
CA ARG A 117 11.59 -6.58 1.48
C ARG A 117 11.37 -5.30 0.71
N TRP A 118 11.21 -4.20 1.43
CA TRP A 118 11.17 -2.88 0.83
C TRP A 118 11.59 -1.82 1.85
N GLN A 119 11.90 -0.64 1.36
CA GLN A 119 12.14 0.52 2.20
C GLN A 119 10.87 1.35 2.31
N ASN A 120 10.48 1.71 3.54
CA ASN A 120 9.35 2.60 3.78
C ASN A 120 9.74 4.08 3.55
N LYS A 121 8.78 4.98 3.62
CA LYS A 121 9.01 6.43 3.45
C LYS A 121 9.95 7.03 4.50
N SER A 122 10.07 6.42 5.67
CA SER A 122 10.99 6.82 6.74
C SER A 122 12.41 6.28 6.53
N GLY A 123 12.65 5.51 5.48
CA GLY A 123 13.93 4.91 5.18
C GLY A 123 14.22 3.63 5.94
N ASP A 124 13.24 3.07 6.65
CA ASP A 124 13.40 1.82 7.34
C ASP A 124 13.14 0.64 6.41
N ILE A 125 13.97 -0.39 6.54
CA ILE A 125 13.82 -1.62 5.79
C ILE A 125 12.79 -2.48 6.49
N LEU A 126 11.72 -2.82 5.77
CA LEU A 126 10.66 -3.68 6.23
C LEU A 126 10.82 -5.07 5.61
N GLU A 127 10.56 -6.10 6.43
CA GLU A 127 10.62 -7.51 6.03
C GLU A 127 9.32 -8.18 6.46
N TYR A 128 8.56 -8.69 5.49
CA TYR A 128 7.27 -9.33 5.74
C TYR A 128 7.25 -10.74 5.16
N PRO A 129 6.97 -11.77 5.96
CA PRO A 129 6.63 -13.07 5.42
C PRO A 129 5.36 -12.96 4.57
N CYS A 130 5.39 -13.50 3.37
CA CYS A 130 4.26 -13.45 2.46
C CYS A 130 4.13 -14.73 1.64
N THR A 131 2.95 -14.95 1.06
CA THR A 131 2.80 -15.98 0.04
C THR A 131 3.09 -15.36 -1.32
N ASP A 132 3.86 -16.06 -2.13
CA ASP A 132 4.09 -15.73 -3.54
C ASP A 132 3.55 -16.85 -4.42
N ILE A 133 2.60 -16.54 -5.30
CA ILE A 133 2.00 -17.47 -6.23
C ILE A 133 2.23 -16.94 -7.65
N ASN A 134 2.83 -17.77 -8.48
CA ASN A 134 2.96 -17.45 -9.90
C ASN A 134 1.57 -17.46 -10.56
N ALA A 135 1.10 -16.30 -10.93
CA ALA A 135 -0.18 -16.06 -11.61
C ALA A 135 0.00 -15.87 -13.13
N THR A 136 1.15 -16.24 -13.67
CA THR A 136 1.46 -16.08 -15.09
C THR A 136 0.42 -16.79 -15.94
N GLN A 137 -0.21 -16.03 -16.82
CA GLN A 137 -1.10 -16.57 -17.84
C GLN A 137 -0.31 -16.76 -19.14
N TYR A 138 -0.49 -17.92 -19.75
CA TYR A 138 0.12 -18.26 -21.03
C TYR A 138 -0.91 -18.08 -22.14
N ASN A 139 -0.71 -17.09 -22.98
CA ASN A 139 -1.51 -16.91 -24.19
C ASN A 139 -0.80 -17.57 -25.37
N SER A 140 -1.42 -18.58 -25.95
CA SER A 140 -0.95 -19.18 -27.19
C SER A 140 -1.61 -18.49 -28.37
N GLY A 141 -0.82 -18.14 -29.38
CA GLY A 141 -1.31 -17.56 -30.63
C GLY A 141 -0.68 -18.26 -31.83
N GLU A 142 -1.33 -18.12 -32.98
CA GLU A 142 -0.82 -18.57 -34.28
C GLU A 142 -0.63 -17.38 -35.19
N GLN A 143 0.58 -17.18 -35.70
CA GLN A 143 0.90 -16.15 -36.66
C GLN A 143 1.77 -16.76 -37.77
N SER A 144 1.28 -16.69 -39.00
CA SER A 144 2.02 -17.17 -40.17
C SER A 144 2.51 -18.62 -40.03
N ASN A 145 1.61 -19.53 -39.59
CA ASN A 145 1.89 -20.96 -39.37
C ASN A 145 2.96 -21.27 -38.30
N LYS A 146 3.18 -20.32 -37.37
CA LYS A 146 4.01 -20.56 -36.17
C LYS A 146 3.17 -20.36 -34.93
N GLN A 147 3.18 -21.34 -34.03
CA GLN A 147 2.63 -21.21 -32.70
C GLN A 147 3.63 -20.49 -31.79
N PHE A 148 3.15 -19.54 -31.03
CA PHE A 148 3.95 -18.87 -30.00
C PHE A 148 3.18 -18.85 -28.68
N THR A 149 3.93 -18.88 -27.58
CA THR A 149 3.38 -18.76 -26.23
C THR A 149 4.06 -17.57 -25.56
N VAL A 150 3.25 -16.64 -25.09
CA VAL A 150 3.69 -15.46 -24.34
C VAL A 150 3.21 -15.58 -22.90
N GLY A 151 4.12 -15.55 -21.95
CA GLY A 151 3.81 -15.50 -20.52
C GLY A 151 3.67 -14.06 -20.03
N SER A 152 2.72 -13.81 -19.14
CA SER A 152 2.49 -12.48 -18.55
C SER A 152 3.47 -12.12 -17.44
N SER A 153 4.30 -13.08 -16.97
CA SER A 153 5.24 -12.92 -15.85
C SER A 153 4.62 -12.22 -14.63
N GLN A 154 3.43 -12.67 -14.23
CA GLN A 154 2.69 -12.10 -13.12
C GLN A 154 2.81 -12.96 -11.87
N HIS A 155 2.93 -12.30 -10.71
CA HIS A 155 2.87 -12.92 -9.40
C HIS A 155 1.77 -12.29 -8.55
N MET A 156 1.22 -13.08 -7.64
CA MET A 156 0.26 -12.62 -6.64
C MET A 156 0.85 -12.86 -5.25
N LEU A 157 1.07 -11.76 -4.54
CA LEU A 157 1.57 -11.77 -3.17
C LEU A 157 0.40 -11.60 -2.21
N THR A 158 0.42 -12.33 -1.10
CA THR A 158 -0.54 -12.13 -0.01
C THR A 158 0.22 -11.75 1.26
N LEU A 159 -0.16 -10.62 1.85
CA LEU A 159 0.43 -10.02 3.03
C LEU A 159 -0.65 -9.75 4.10
N PRO A 160 -0.29 -9.57 5.38
CA PRO A 160 -1.23 -9.02 6.36
C PRO A 160 -1.62 -7.60 5.97
N CYS A 161 -2.86 -7.20 6.31
CA CYS A 161 -3.35 -5.84 6.10
C CYS A 161 -2.99 -4.99 7.32
N ASP A 162 -1.99 -4.13 7.18
CA ASP A 162 -1.56 -3.15 8.19
C ASP A 162 -1.17 -1.82 7.55
N GLU A 163 -0.73 -0.86 8.34
CA GLU A 163 -0.36 0.49 7.89
C GLU A 163 0.74 0.49 6.83
N ASN A 164 1.68 -0.45 6.90
CA ASN A 164 2.80 -0.55 5.96
C ASN A 164 2.40 -1.18 4.62
N THR A 165 1.47 -2.13 4.65
CA THR A 165 1.08 -2.91 3.47
C THR A 165 -0.06 -2.28 2.67
N VAL A 166 -0.99 -1.58 3.35
CA VAL A 166 -2.09 -0.84 2.69
C VAL A 166 -1.57 0.26 1.79
N GLY A 167 -0.47 0.93 2.18
CA GLY A 167 0.13 2.03 1.43
C GLY A 167 0.96 1.60 0.20
N LEU A 168 1.17 0.30 -0.01
CA LEU A 168 1.94 -0.19 -1.14
C LEU A 168 1.18 0.04 -2.47
N SER A 169 1.83 0.71 -3.41
CA SER A 169 1.23 1.05 -4.71
C SER A 169 2.29 1.19 -5.80
N SER A 170 1.88 1.25 -7.05
CA SER A 170 2.77 1.62 -8.16
C SER A 170 3.35 3.02 -7.91
N PRO A 171 4.65 3.26 -8.16
CA PRO A 171 5.61 2.41 -8.88
C PRO A 171 6.51 1.53 -7.98
N GLN A 172 6.12 1.20 -6.74
CA GLN A 172 6.96 0.37 -5.86
C GLN A 172 7.33 -0.95 -6.52
N ARG A 173 8.62 -1.32 -6.43
CA ARG A 173 9.18 -2.54 -6.97
C ARG A 173 9.77 -3.43 -5.88
N PHE A 174 9.85 -4.74 -6.18
CA PHE A 174 10.42 -5.75 -5.30
C PHE A 174 11.27 -6.73 -6.09
N PHE A 175 12.25 -7.34 -5.44
CA PHE A 175 12.90 -8.54 -5.94
C PHE A 175 12.13 -9.78 -5.50
N LEU A 176 11.73 -10.62 -6.47
CA LEU A 176 11.08 -11.90 -6.25
C LEU A 176 11.89 -13.01 -6.92
N ASP A 177 13.17 -13.11 -6.56
CA ASP A 177 14.09 -14.08 -7.16
C ASP A 177 15.08 -14.59 -6.12
N LYS A 178 15.40 -15.87 -6.18
CA LYS A 178 16.45 -16.49 -5.37
C LYS A 178 17.86 -16.26 -5.95
N ASN A 179 17.95 -15.77 -7.18
CA ASN A 179 19.23 -15.40 -7.79
C ASN A 179 19.75 -14.11 -7.13
N LYS A 180 20.83 -14.21 -6.39
CA LYS A 180 21.42 -13.08 -5.65
C LYS A 180 22.35 -12.22 -6.51
N GLU A 181 22.76 -12.69 -7.68
CA GLU A 181 23.68 -11.93 -8.54
C GLU A 181 22.93 -11.02 -9.51
N SER A 182 21.80 -11.48 -10.02
CA SER A 182 20.95 -10.72 -10.94
C SER A 182 19.47 -11.05 -10.67
N PRO A 183 18.90 -10.56 -9.57
CA PRO A 183 17.53 -10.88 -9.22
C PRO A 183 16.55 -10.17 -10.16
N THR A 184 15.46 -10.87 -10.48
CA THR A 184 14.35 -10.30 -11.25
C THR A 184 13.54 -9.36 -10.38
N SER A 185 13.28 -8.16 -10.87
CA SER A 185 12.45 -7.17 -10.21
C SER A 185 11.02 -7.19 -10.75
N PHE A 186 10.06 -6.88 -9.87
CA PHE A 186 8.64 -6.86 -10.15
C PHE A 186 8.04 -5.55 -9.65
N ILE A 187 7.14 -4.95 -10.42
CA ILE A 187 6.42 -3.72 -10.08
C ILE A 187 4.98 -4.02 -9.68
N ILE A 188 4.45 -3.31 -8.70
CA ILE A 188 3.05 -3.41 -8.32
C ILE A 188 2.18 -2.88 -9.46
N THR A 189 1.19 -3.69 -9.88
CA THR A 189 0.15 -3.30 -10.83
C THR A 189 -1.20 -3.11 -10.16
N GLN A 190 -1.44 -3.79 -9.03
CA GLN A 190 -2.68 -3.68 -8.27
C GLN A 190 -2.42 -3.98 -6.79
N ASN A 191 -3.08 -3.22 -5.91
CA ASN A 191 -3.20 -3.49 -4.47
C ASN A 191 -4.67 -3.63 -4.13
N ASP A 192 -5.08 -4.83 -3.72
CA ASP A 192 -6.41 -5.10 -3.18
C ASP A 192 -6.32 -5.25 -1.66
N SER A 193 -6.58 -4.16 -0.96
CA SER A 193 -6.64 -4.08 0.51
C SER A 193 -8.07 -4.10 1.06
N THR A 194 -9.08 -4.22 0.20
CA THR A 194 -10.49 -4.09 0.60
C THR A 194 -11.26 -5.39 0.56
N SER A 195 -11.07 -6.21 -0.48
CA SER A 195 -11.85 -7.45 -0.69
C SER A 195 -11.63 -8.51 0.40
N TYR A 196 -10.51 -8.44 1.09
CA TYR A 196 -10.10 -9.42 2.11
C TYR A 196 -9.96 -8.78 3.50
N ASN A 197 -10.65 -7.67 3.74
CA ASN A 197 -10.69 -7.01 5.03
C ASN A 197 -11.88 -7.53 5.84
N TYR A 198 -11.59 -8.09 7.03
CA TYR A 198 -12.58 -8.73 7.89
C TYR A 198 -12.78 -7.96 9.22
N GLY A 199 -12.68 -6.64 9.18
CA GLY A 199 -12.95 -5.73 10.28
C GLY A 199 -11.69 -5.31 11.06
N LYS A 200 -11.13 -6.16 11.92
CA LYS A 200 -9.96 -5.79 12.75
C LYS A 200 -8.63 -5.95 12.03
N LYS A 201 -8.52 -7.01 11.23
CA LYS A 201 -7.39 -7.36 10.39
C LYS A 201 -7.90 -7.95 9.08
N GLY A 202 -7.02 -8.17 8.15
CA GLY A 202 -7.34 -8.74 6.85
C GLY A 202 -6.08 -9.06 6.06
N LEU A 203 -6.25 -9.23 4.77
CA LEU A 203 -5.17 -9.51 3.83
C LEU A 203 -5.10 -8.40 2.79
N VAL A 204 -3.88 -8.09 2.41
CA VAL A 204 -3.57 -7.33 1.20
C VAL A 204 -3.11 -8.31 0.14
N LYS A 205 -3.72 -8.24 -1.05
CA LYS A 205 -3.26 -8.97 -2.22
C LYS A 205 -2.65 -8.01 -3.24
N LEU A 206 -1.36 -8.18 -3.49
CA LEU A 206 -0.65 -7.42 -4.51
C LEU A 206 -0.54 -8.27 -5.77
N THR A 207 -0.93 -7.70 -6.90
CA THR A 207 -0.56 -8.22 -8.21
C THR A 207 0.68 -7.47 -8.66
N VAL A 208 1.72 -8.22 -9.01
CA VAL A 208 2.98 -7.65 -9.49
C VAL A 208 3.35 -8.28 -10.83
N MET A 209 4.05 -7.53 -11.66
CA MET A 209 4.49 -7.96 -12.99
C MET A 209 5.99 -7.70 -13.12
N GLU A 210 6.69 -8.56 -13.86
CA GLU A 210 8.10 -8.38 -14.15
C GLU A 210 8.38 -7.00 -14.72
N TYR A 211 9.43 -6.37 -14.23
CA TYR A 211 9.82 -5.02 -14.63
C TYR A 211 11.34 -4.88 -14.68
N ALA A 212 11.82 -3.91 -15.45
CA ALA A 212 13.24 -3.69 -15.60
C ALA A 212 13.92 -3.30 -14.28
N SER A 213 15.10 -3.86 -14.00
CA SER A 213 15.95 -3.46 -12.88
C SER A 213 16.55 -2.06 -13.13
N ASN A 214 16.84 -1.33 -12.05
CA ASN A 214 17.49 -0.03 -12.09
C ASN A 214 18.81 -0.09 -11.31
N SER A 215 19.92 -0.23 -12.01
CA SER A 215 21.25 -0.37 -11.39
C SER A 215 21.69 0.83 -10.53
N LYS A 216 20.99 1.98 -10.60
CA LYS A 216 21.32 3.18 -9.81
C LYS A 216 20.65 3.18 -8.43
N THR A 217 19.45 2.61 -8.32
CA THR A 217 18.65 2.64 -7.11
C THR A 217 18.42 1.27 -6.49
N ASP A 218 18.64 0.20 -7.25
CA ASP A 218 18.44 -1.17 -6.79
C ASP A 218 19.66 -1.64 -6.00
N ARG A 219 19.45 -2.02 -4.73
CA ARG A 219 20.49 -2.56 -3.84
C ARG A 219 20.30 -4.07 -3.72
N ILE A 220 20.97 -4.79 -4.63
CA ILE A 220 20.91 -6.26 -4.70
C ILE A 220 21.46 -6.88 -3.41
N ASP A 221 22.50 -6.29 -2.83
CA ASP A 221 23.12 -6.73 -1.58
C ASP A 221 22.15 -6.66 -0.37
N LEU A 222 21.20 -5.73 -0.39
CA LEU A 222 20.14 -5.59 0.62
C LEU A 222 18.85 -6.32 0.21
N GLY A 223 18.73 -6.75 -1.05
CA GLY A 223 17.52 -7.33 -1.61
C GLY A 223 16.37 -6.33 -1.76
N ILE A 224 16.68 -5.06 -2.07
CA ILE A 224 15.70 -3.96 -2.12
C ILE A 224 15.81 -3.23 -3.44
N CYS A 225 14.65 -3.03 -4.10
CA CYS A 225 14.50 -2.11 -5.21
C CYS A 225 14.26 -0.68 -4.72
N ASP A 226 14.65 0.30 -5.54
CA ASP A 226 14.38 1.73 -5.29
C ASP A 226 14.88 2.23 -3.92
N TYR A 227 16.05 1.77 -3.51
CA TYR A 227 16.68 2.16 -2.25
C TYR A 227 17.11 3.63 -2.29
N ILE A 228 16.78 4.36 -1.23
CA ILE A 228 17.22 5.74 -0.98
C ILE A 228 18.09 5.71 0.27
N ASP A 229 19.30 6.28 0.20
CA ASP A 229 20.17 6.35 1.38
C ASP A 229 19.50 7.18 2.48
N LYS A 230 19.61 6.74 3.74
CA LYS A 230 19.02 7.48 4.87
C LYS A 230 19.55 8.90 5.01
N SER A 231 20.77 9.15 4.53
CA SER A 231 21.35 10.51 4.46
C SER A 231 20.64 11.41 3.44
N ASP A 232 20.06 10.81 2.41
CA ASP A 232 19.34 11.50 1.35
C ASP A 232 17.83 11.60 1.63
N ILE A 233 17.36 10.77 2.54
CA ILE A 233 16.04 10.96 3.15
C ILE A 233 16.20 12.15 4.10
N LYS A 234 15.89 13.34 3.59
CA LYS A 234 15.79 14.52 4.45
C LYS A 234 14.91 14.12 5.61
N SER A 235 15.49 14.09 6.81
CA SER A 235 14.71 13.97 8.04
C SER A 235 13.86 15.24 8.12
N ASP A 236 12.69 15.19 7.52
CA ASP A 236 11.69 16.22 7.67
C ASP A 236 11.18 16.21 9.11
N ASN A 237 12.05 16.73 10.00
CA ASN A 237 11.63 17.33 11.26
C ASN A 237 11.12 18.76 11.01
N SER A 238 10.57 19.02 9.86
CA SER A 238 9.66 20.11 9.56
C SER A 238 8.35 19.46 9.16
N ASP A 239 7.26 19.86 9.76
CA ASP A 239 5.88 19.52 9.39
C ASP A 239 5.70 19.48 7.86
N ASN A 240 6.10 18.37 7.21
CA ASN A 240 5.80 18.16 5.81
C ASN A 240 4.34 17.69 5.72
N SER A 241 3.48 18.64 5.81
CA SER A 241 2.14 18.54 5.29
C SER A 241 2.28 18.23 3.79
N PHE A 242 2.01 16.97 3.40
CA PHE A 242 2.00 16.60 1.99
C PHE A 242 1.01 17.47 1.25
N ILE A 243 1.45 18.11 0.17
CA ILE A 243 0.54 18.83 -0.70
C ILE A 243 -0.50 17.83 -1.19
N SER A 244 -1.75 18.06 -0.88
CA SER A 244 -2.88 17.28 -1.41
C SER A 244 -3.65 18.05 -2.47
N LYS A 245 -3.56 19.39 -2.43
CA LYS A 245 -4.32 20.27 -3.29
C LYS A 245 -3.58 21.59 -3.54
N SER A 246 -3.55 22.04 -4.78
CA SER A 246 -3.21 23.40 -5.16
C SER A 246 -4.46 24.22 -5.46
N VAL A 247 -4.45 25.51 -5.15
CA VAL A 247 -5.58 26.43 -5.39
C VAL A 247 -5.04 27.76 -5.86
N ILE A 248 -5.68 28.36 -6.86
CA ILE A 248 -5.43 29.74 -7.28
C ILE A 248 -6.49 30.63 -6.63
N ILE A 249 -6.05 31.60 -5.85
CA ILE A 249 -6.90 32.61 -5.24
C ILE A 249 -6.85 33.87 -6.10
N TYR A 250 -7.99 34.46 -6.37
CA TYR A 250 -8.16 35.61 -7.23
C TYR A 250 -9.40 36.41 -6.81
N ASP A 251 -9.40 37.70 -7.11
CA ASP A 251 -10.56 38.57 -6.93
C ASP A 251 -11.52 38.49 -8.13
N THR A 252 -10.96 38.38 -9.32
CA THR A 252 -11.73 38.26 -10.58
C THR A 252 -11.01 37.37 -11.57
N THR A 253 -11.76 36.74 -12.47
CA THR A 253 -11.27 35.98 -13.61
C THR A 253 -11.24 36.82 -14.89
N VAL A 254 -11.35 38.14 -14.78
CA VAL A 254 -11.36 39.07 -15.91
C VAL A 254 -10.21 40.06 -15.76
N ILE A 255 -9.44 40.23 -16.87
CA ILE A 255 -8.45 41.30 -17.01
C ILE A 255 -9.00 42.28 -18.05
N LYS A 256 -9.07 43.56 -17.69
CA LYS A 256 -9.52 44.59 -18.60
C LYS A 256 -8.32 45.15 -19.41
N SER A 257 -8.45 45.21 -20.72
CA SER A 257 -7.44 45.82 -21.59
C SER A 257 -7.31 47.30 -21.29
N GLY A 258 -6.06 47.76 -21.01
CA GLY A 258 -5.79 49.13 -20.55
C GLY A 258 -6.23 49.45 -19.13
N GLY A 259 -6.72 48.46 -18.34
CA GLY A 259 -7.07 48.59 -16.95
C GLY A 259 -5.99 48.16 -15.99
N ASP A 260 -6.32 48.07 -14.71
CA ASP A 260 -5.40 47.60 -13.66
C ASP A 260 -5.04 46.13 -13.85
N ALA A 261 -3.76 45.80 -13.67
CA ALA A 261 -3.29 44.43 -13.70
C ALA A 261 -3.89 43.59 -12.53
N GLN A 262 -4.26 42.34 -12.80
CA GLN A 262 -4.87 41.46 -11.83
C GLN A 262 -3.82 40.53 -11.19
N THR A 263 -3.93 40.32 -9.87
CA THR A 263 -3.03 39.47 -9.11
C THR A 263 -3.70 38.15 -8.74
N PHE A 264 -2.97 37.07 -8.98
CA PHE A 264 -3.38 35.70 -8.67
C PHE A 264 -2.39 35.13 -7.65
N ILE A 265 -2.91 34.47 -6.60
CA ILE A 265 -2.10 33.94 -5.50
C ILE A 265 -2.21 32.42 -5.49
N GLY A 266 -1.07 31.74 -5.57
CA GLY A 266 -1.00 30.28 -5.45
C GLY A 266 -0.97 29.87 -3.98
N LYS A 267 -1.81 28.92 -3.61
CA LYS A 267 -1.79 28.27 -2.31
C LYS A 267 -1.83 26.76 -2.43
N PHE A 268 -1.15 26.10 -1.49
CA PHE A 268 -1.11 24.65 -1.40
C PHE A 268 -1.65 24.22 -0.04
N TYR A 269 -2.37 23.09 -0.01
CA TYR A 269 -3.01 22.58 1.19
C TYR A 269 -2.63 21.10 1.40
N ASP A 270 -2.56 20.71 2.67
CA ASP A 270 -2.39 19.31 3.08
C ASP A 270 -3.69 18.50 2.94
N ASP A 271 -3.65 17.22 3.28
CA ASP A 271 -4.79 16.30 3.29
C ASP A 271 -5.85 16.65 4.37
N LYS A 272 -5.47 17.45 5.36
CA LYS A 272 -6.34 17.95 6.43
C LYS A 272 -6.96 19.30 6.10
N GLY A 273 -6.55 19.92 4.98
CA GLY A 273 -7.03 21.23 4.54
C GLY A 273 -6.29 22.42 5.18
N ASN A 274 -5.15 22.20 5.84
CA ASN A 274 -4.33 23.28 6.33
C ASN A 274 -3.46 23.86 5.21
N GLU A 275 -3.29 25.18 5.19
CA GLU A 275 -2.39 25.85 4.24
C GLU A 275 -0.94 25.53 4.57
N ILE A 276 -0.18 25.13 3.55
CA ILE A 276 1.24 24.88 3.66
C ILE A 276 1.97 26.14 3.22
N ALA A 277 2.69 26.77 4.15
CA ALA A 277 3.49 27.96 3.88
C ALA A 277 4.80 27.60 3.16
N ASP A 278 5.37 28.59 2.45
CA ASP A 278 6.74 28.54 1.87
C ASP A 278 7.01 27.45 0.82
N ILE A 279 5.97 27.04 0.07
CA ILE A 279 6.17 26.18 -1.08
C ILE A 279 6.56 27.01 -2.29
N SER A 280 7.70 26.66 -2.91
CA SER A 280 8.08 27.19 -4.21
C SER A 280 7.12 26.72 -5.29
N CYS A 281 6.52 27.64 -6.03
CA CYS A 281 5.59 27.34 -7.10
C CYS A 281 6.07 27.83 -8.47
N LYS A 282 5.58 27.13 -9.50
CA LYS A 282 5.76 27.51 -10.89
C LYS A 282 4.45 28.02 -11.49
N TRP A 283 4.51 29.19 -12.11
CA TRP A 283 3.43 29.73 -12.89
C TRP A 283 3.69 29.58 -14.38
N SER A 284 2.74 29.01 -15.10
CA SER A 284 2.74 28.89 -16.55
C SER A 284 1.52 29.57 -17.14
N ILE A 285 1.75 30.36 -18.19
CA ILE A 285 0.70 31.04 -18.97
C ILE A 285 0.62 30.35 -20.31
N ILE A 286 -0.58 29.95 -20.73
CA ILE A 286 -0.83 29.32 -22.03
C ILE A 286 -1.83 30.18 -22.78
N CYS A 287 -1.34 30.89 -23.79
CA CYS A 287 -2.08 31.66 -24.79
C CYS A 287 -1.13 31.94 -25.98
N ASP A 288 -1.69 32.33 -27.12
CA ASP A 288 -0.92 32.58 -28.36
C ASP A 288 -0.28 33.99 -28.40
N PHE A 289 -0.65 34.85 -27.43
CA PHE A 289 -0.23 36.27 -27.37
C PHE A 289 0.54 36.63 -26.09
N LYS A 290 1.39 35.74 -25.60
CA LYS A 290 2.17 35.93 -24.33
C LYS A 290 3.01 37.22 -24.35
N ASP A 291 3.53 37.62 -25.52
CA ASP A 291 4.39 38.80 -25.68
C ASP A 291 3.62 40.12 -25.50
N ALA A 292 2.28 40.07 -25.57
CA ALA A 292 1.41 41.23 -25.33
C ALA A 292 1.00 41.38 -23.85
N LEU A 293 1.36 40.42 -22.99
CA LEU A 293 1.01 40.42 -21.57
C LEU A 293 2.13 41.10 -20.76
N GLU A 294 1.74 41.98 -19.86
CA GLU A 294 2.59 42.47 -18.78
C GLU A 294 2.54 41.52 -17.61
N VAL A 295 3.63 40.76 -17.36
CA VAL A 295 3.67 39.71 -16.33
C VAL A 295 4.74 40.01 -15.29
N SER A 296 4.33 40.05 -14.03
CA SER A 296 5.24 40.12 -12.89
C SER A 296 5.04 38.96 -11.97
N LYS A 297 6.12 38.34 -11.47
CA LYS A 297 6.08 37.20 -10.54
C LYS A 297 6.82 37.53 -9.27
N SER A 298 6.24 37.25 -8.11
CA SER A 298 6.86 37.46 -6.80
C SER A 298 6.42 36.36 -5.84
N GLY A 299 7.31 35.41 -5.52
CA GLY A 299 6.97 34.27 -4.68
C GLY A 299 5.77 33.48 -5.24
N ASN A 300 4.73 33.33 -4.43
CA ASN A 300 3.51 32.62 -4.79
C ASN A 300 2.52 33.46 -5.61
N GLN A 301 2.88 34.67 -6.01
CA GLN A 301 1.99 35.58 -6.71
C GLN A 301 2.42 35.78 -8.16
N ILE A 302 1.43 35.91 -9.02
CA ILE A 302 1.60 36.36 -10.39
C ILE A 302 0.61 37.50 -10.68
N THR A 303 1.11 38.59 -11.23
CA THR A 303 0.30 39.73 -11.64
C THR A 303 0.33 39.83 -13.15
N ILE A 304 -0.81 39.93 -13.78
CA ILE A 304 -0.98 39.93 -15.23
C ILE A 304 -1.79 41.15 -15.65
N GLY A 305 -1.27 41.91 -16.57
CA GLY A 305 -1.94 43.03 -17.25
C GLY A 305 -1.86 42.89 -18.75
N ILE A 306 -2.68 43.61 -19.45
CA ILE A 306 -2.65 43.76 -20.91
C ILE A 306 -3.18 45.15 -21.31
N ASP A 307 -2.50 45.79 -22.26
CA ASP A 307 -2.92 47.04 -22.88
C ASP A 307 -2.99 46.90 -24.40
N ASN A 308 -3.89 46.00 -24.86
CA ASN A 308 -4.08 45.73 -26.27
C ASN A 308 -5.47 45.16 -26.54
N ASP A 309 -6.33 46.00 -27.14
CA ASP A 309 -7.72 45.69 -27.43
C ASP A 309 -7.91 44.61 -28.53
N GLN A 310 -6.83 44.24 -29.21
CA GLN A 310 -6.88 43.20 -30.23
C GLN A 310 -7.20 41.83 -29.61
N TYR A 311 -6.92 41.64 -28.31
CA TYR A 311 -7.10 40.38 -27.61
C TYR A 311 -8.33 40.39 -26.66
N VAL A 312 -9.20 41.39 -26.80
CA VAL A 312 -10.49 41.39 -26.10
C VAL A 312 -11.29 40.18 -26.56
N ASP A 313 -11.99 39.54 -25.61
CA ASP A 313 -12.73 38.28 -25.75
C ASP A 313 -11.86 37.01 -25.89
N GLU A 314 -10.54 37.11 -25.78
CA GLU A 314 -9.64 35.97 -25.73
C GLU A 314 -9.43 35.47 -24.30
N ASP A 315 -9.05 34.19 -24.17
CA ASP A 315 -8.85 33.53 -22.91
C ASP A 315 -7.36 33.23 -22.65
N ILE A 316 -6.92 33.45 -21.42
CA ILE A 316 -5.62 33.06 -20.91
C ILE A 316 -5.81 31.85 -20.00
N LYS A 317 -5.10 30.75 -20.25
CA LYS A 317 -5.05 29.64 -19.35
C LYS A 317 -3.84 29.79 -18.41
N LEU A 318 -4.12 30.07 -17.13
CA LEU A 318 -3.13 30.21 -16.07
C LEU A 318 -2.99 28.88 -15.33
N VAL A 319 -1.77 28.37 -15.20
CA VAL A 319 -1.49 27.13 -14.51
C VAL A 319 -0.52 27.37 -13.36
N LEU A 320 -0.94 27.01 -12.16
CA LEU A 320 -0.13 26.91 -10.96
C LEU A 320 0.35 25.48 -10.80
N SER A 321 1.61 25.23 -10.51
CA SER A 321 2.12 23.92 -10.11
C SER A 321 3.18 24.05 -9.02
N ASP A 322 3.40 22.97 -8.26
CA ASP A 322 4.60 22.81 -7.45
C ASP A 322 5.86 22.68 -8.34
N GLU A 323 7.05 22.69 -7.74
CA GLU A 323 8.31 22.62 -8.51
C GLU A 323 8.41 21.37 -9.37
N ASP A 324 7.89 20.25 -8.89
CA ASP A 324 7.96 18.94 -9.54
C ASP A 324 6.82 18.71 -10.54
N GLY A 325 5.77 19.55 -10.53
CA GLY A 325 4.61 19.45 -11.41
C GLY A 325 3.60 18.38 -11.02
N ASN A 326 3.72 17.84 -9.79
CA ASN A 326 2.83 16.76 -9.29
C ASN A 326 1.44 17.28 -8.92
N TYR A 327 1.37 18.53 -8.43
CA TYR A 327 0.12 19.16 -8.02
C TYR A 327 -0.10 20.44 -8.82
N SER A 328 -1.15 20.48 -9.62
CA SER A 328 -1.43 21.61 -10.47
C SER A 328 -2.89 22.05 -10.42
N SER A 329 -3.10 23.36 -10.48
CA SER A 329 -4.42 23.98 -10.67
C SER A 329 -4.41 24.84 -11.91
N THR A 330 -5.55 24.87 -12.58
CA THR A 330 -5.74 25.65 -13.81
C THR A 330 -6.88 26.62 -13.61
N LEU A 331 -6.68 27.86 -14.06
CA LEU A 331 -7.68 28.92 -14.11
C LEU A 331 -7.75 29.47 -15.53
N ILE A 332 -8.95 29.71 -16.03
CA ILE A 332 -9.19 30.43 -17.28
C ILE A 332 -9.50 31.88 -16.91
N VAL A 333 -8.75 32.81 -17.49
CA VAL A 333 -8.88 34.25 -17.27
C VAL A 333 -9.22 34.89 -18.60
N ARG A 334 -10.31 35.65 -18.65
CA ARG A 334 -10.80 36.30 -19.86
C ARG A 334 -10.32 37.73 -19.96
N ILE A 335 -10.02 38.19 -21.15
CA ILE A 335 -9.71 39.60 -21.44
C ILE A 335 -11.00 40.28 -21.87
N GLU A 336 -11.35 41.37 -21.22
CA GLU A 336 -12.50 42.18 -21.56
C GLU A 336 -12.07 43.65 -21.91
N SER A 337 -12.95 44.33 -22.58
CA SER A 337 -12.76 45.76 -22.85
C SER A 337 -12.85 46.57 -21.56
N LEU A 338 -12.11 47.67 -21.48
CA LEU A 338 -12.21 48.59 -20.33
C LEU A 338 -13.57 49.35 -20.28
N LEU A 339 -14.22 49.49 -21.45
CA LEU A 339 -15.48 50.24 -21.64
C LEU A 339 -16.71 49.36 -21.62
#